data_59b33df3754f411b2fb1974bcc910615
#
_entry.id   59b33df3754f411b2fb1974bcc910615
#
_cell.length_a   1.000
_cell.length_b   1.000
_cell.length_c   1.000
_cell.angle_alpha   90.00
_cell.angle_beta   90.00
_cell.angle_gamma   90.00
#
_symmetry.space_group_name_H-M   'P 1'
#
loop_
_entity.id
_entity.type
_entity.pdbx_description
1 polymer ?
#
loop_
_entity_poly.entity_id
_entity_poly.type
_entity_poly.pdbx_seq_one_letter_code
_entity_poly.pdbx_strand_id
1 'polypeptide(L)'
;MLPTSSRVSYPINSPAYRGNRSWWRIDRAQAAQLQCGLVPDGYTLYFAISSNFVSLPILQPDLRHDVGRDFVPIGFVGEQPMVIATSPSLRVNSLSELIALSKKRQGEINCAVLQRLTLPHLAVELLRSASGADLTVVNYPATSAGLNDLLGGRVQVIIDGMASLAGMIKAGSVTVLATMSTQRLPNFPDLPTVAETLPGVRAIGWNALMGPPGTPDMIAHNVSEKLGVALGQPDLKQRFEDLATFVRPMSPTELSDFIRGEQELWKPVLARANAK
;
A
#
# COMPACT_ATOMS: atom_id res chain seq x y z
N MET A 1 44.79 -5.41 -5.45
CA MET A 1 44.36 -5.55 -4.04
C MET A 1 43.19 -4.63 -3.86
N LEU A 2 41.98 -5.19 -3.79
CA LEU A 2 40.73 -4.46 -3.50
C LEU A 2 40.59 -4.38 -1.98
N PRO A 3 40.16 -3.27 -1.39
CA PRO A 3 39.95 -3.19 0.04
C PRO A 3 38.69 -3.98 0.43
N THR A 4 38.85 -4.82 1.44
CA THR A 4 37.82 -5.66 2.05
C THR A 4 36.70 -4.81 2.59
N SER A 5 35.46 -5.18 2.25
CA SER A 5 34.23 -4.62 2.75
C SER A 5 34.17 -4.68 4.29
N SER A 6 34.27 -3.55 4.94
CA SER A 6 33.93 -3.43 6.36
C SER A 6 32.40 -3.55 6.52
N ARG A 7 31.94 -4.71 6.95
CA ARG A 7 30.60 -4.85 7.49
C ARG A 7 30.49 -3.98 8.74
N VAL A 8 29.73 -2.91 8.65
CA VAL A 8 29.32 -2.15 9.84
C VAL A 8 28.26 -3.00 10.54
N SER A 9 28.68 -3.77 11.54
CA SER A 9 27.79 -4.45 12.48
C SER A 9 27.40 -3.45 13.57
N TYR A 10 26.15 -3.02 13.56
CA TYR A 10 25.61 -2.24 14.68
C TYR A 10 25.39 -3.17 15.88
N PRO A 11 25.84 -2.78 17.08
CA PRO A 11 25.66 -3.60 18.28
C PRO A 11 24.18 -3.63 18.66
N ILE A 12 23.62 -4.83 18.73
CA ILE A 12 22.24 -5.14 19.19
C ILE A 12 21.99 -4.75 20.68
N ASN A 13 22.97 -4.20 21.35
CA ASN A 13 22.97 -3.90 22.80
C ASN A 13 23.06 -2.41 23.15
N SER A 14 22.32 -1.52 22.45
CA SER A 14 22.19 -0.16 22.94
C SER A 14 21.10 -0.05 24.04
N PRO A 15 21.27 0.81 25.06
CA PRO A 15 20.29 0.96 26.17
C PRO A 15 18.89 1.40 25.74
N ALA A 16 18.73 1.90 24.52
CA ALA A 16 17.44 2.26 23.92
C ALA A 16 16.54 1.04 23.60
N TYR A 17 17.08 -0.19 23.69
CA TYR A 17 16.38 -1.43 23.31
C TYR A 17 15.66 -2.13 24.48
N ARG A 18 15.68 -1.59 25.70
CA ARG A 18 15.01 -2.23 26.84
C ARG A 18 13.69 -1.55 27.18
N GLY A 19 12.60 -2.09 26.68
CA GLY A 19 11.26 -1.90 27.25
C GLY A 19 10.26 -1.15 26.41
N ASN A 20 9.63 -1.79 25.47
CA ASN A 20 8.17 -1.80 25.25
C ASN A 20 7.78 -2.70 24.06
N ARG A 21 6.68 -3.47 24.21
CA ARG A 21 6.25 -4.48 23.23
C ARG A 21 5.50 -3.91 22.00
N SER A 22 5.85 -2.73 21.52
CA SER A 22 5.32 -2.16 20.28
C SER A 22 6.42 -2.02 19.18
N TRP A 23 7.19 -3.07 19.01
CA TRP A 23 8.41 -3.13 18.20
C TRP A 23 8.25 -2.68 16.73
N TRP A 24 7.11 -2.93 16.13
CA TRP A 24 6.90 -2.67 14.70
C TRP A 24 6.47 -1.23 14.34
N ARG A 25 6.04 -0.43 15.33
CA ARG A 25 5.69 0.98 15.12
C ARG A 25 6.91 1.90 15.14
N ILE A 26 7.92 1.55 15.92
CA ILE A 26 9.11 2.37 16.15
C ILE A 26 10.10 2.24 15.00
N ASP A 27 10.29 1.04 14.47
CA ASP A 27 11.30 0.75 13.45
C ASP A 27 11.14 1.52 12.13
N ARG A 28 9.92 1.74 11.66
CA ARG A 28 9.69 2.41 10.37
C ARG A 28 9.91 3.91 10.42
N ALA A 29 9.49 4.57 11.49
CA ALA A 29 9.72 6.00 11.68
C ALA A 29 11.19 6.27 11.99
N GLN A 30 11.84 5.42 12.79
CA GLN A 30 13.27 5.51 13.07
C GLN A 30 14.14 5.19 11.84
N ALA A 31 13.75 4.24 11.00
CA ALA A 31 14.45 3.99 9.75
C ALA A 31 14.40 5.21 8.82
N ALA A 32 13.24 5.87 8.70
CA ALA A 32 13.12 7.12 7.96
C ALA A 32 13.97 8.25 8.59
N GLN A 33 14.02 8.35 9.93
CA GLN A 33 14.84 9.32 10.65
C GLN A 33 16.35 9.09 10.49
N LEU A 34 16.77 7.82 10.47
CA LEU A 34 18.19 7.46 10.27
C LEU A 34 18.67 7.81 8.86
N GLN A 35 17.80 7.74 7.87
CA GLN A 35 18.12 8.02 6.48
C GLN A 35 18.38 9.51 6.21
N CYS A 36 17.77 10.43 6.98
CA CYS A 36 17.98 11.88 6.83
C CYS A 36 19.39 12.35 7.18
N GLY A 37 20.21 11.53 7.84
CA GLY A 37 21.61 11.85 8.19
C GLY A 37 22.65 11.22 7.25
N LEU A 38 22.25 10.60 6.15
CA LEU A 38 23.14 9.88 5.25
C LEU A 38 23.70 10.78 4.15
N VAL A 39 24.91 10.45 3.67
CA VAL A 39 25.58 11.21 2.60
C VAL A 39 24.77 11.03 1.30
N PRO A 40 24.42 12.15 0.60
CA PRO A 40 23.62 12.10 -0.62
C PRO A 40 24.46 11.81 -1.88
N ASP A 41 25.28 10.76 -1.83
CA ASP A 41 26.27 10.39 -2.85
C ASP A 41 25.75 9.34 -3.85
N GLY A 42 24.51 8.87 -3.68
CA GLY A 42 23.87 7.87 -4.54
C GLY A 42 24.19 6.41 -4.17
N TYR A 43 25.01 6.15 -3.14
CA TYR A 43 25.29 4.79 -2.67
C TYR A 43 24.33 4.32 -1.58
N THR A 44 23.61 5.26 -0.97
CA THR A 44 22.55 4.92 -0.01
C THR A 44 21.21 5.41 -0.52
N LEU A 45 20.29 4.47 -0.68
CA LEU A 45 18.95 4.72 -1.18
C LEU A 45 17.92 4.13 -0.22
N TYR A 46 16.77 4.75 -0.17
CA TYR A 46 15.66 4.30 0.66
C TYR A 46 14.58 3.64 -0.20
N PHE A 47 14.28 2.37 0.09
CA PHE A 47 13.14 1.67 -0.51
C PHE A 47 11.88 2.02 0.28
N ALA A 48 11.14 2.97 -0.24
CA ALA A 48 9.98 3.56 0.41
C ALA A 48 8.71 2.75 0.15
N ILE A 49 7.84 2.73 1.14
CA ILE A 49 6.48 2.20 1.03
C ILE A 49 5.46 3.32 1.23
N SER A 50 4.30 3.20 0.62
CA SER A 50 3.24 4.22 0.63
C SER A 50 2.90 4.78 2.01
N SER A 51 2.85 3.93 3.04
CA SER A 51 2.49 4.35 4.39
C SER A 51 3.45 5.37 5.01
N ASN A 52 4.72 5.38 4.61
CA ASN A 52 5.72 6.30 5.15
C ASN A 52 5.47 7.74 4.69
N PHE A 53 4.92 7.91 3.49
CA PHE A 53 4.69 9.20 2.87
C PHE A 53 3.24 9.68 2.98
N VAL A 54 2.31 8.77 3.15
CA VAL A 54 0.88 9.08 3.12
C VAL A 54 0.27 9.08 4.51
N SER A 55 0.30 7.94 5.20
CA SER A 55 -0.41 7.83 6.48
C SER A 55 0.42 8.29 7.68
N LEU A 56 1.71 8.03 7.68
CA LEU A 56 2.58 8.34 8.81
C LEU A 56 2.62 9.85 9.16
N PRO A 57 2.79 10.78 8.19
CA PRO A 57 2.80 12.23 8.48
C PRO A 57 1.49 12.73 9.10
N ILE A 58 0.35 12.10 8.75
CA ILE A 58 -0.97 12.49 9.25
C ILE A 58 -1.24 11.90 10.64
N LEU A 59 -0.79 10.65 10.87
CA LEU A 59 -1.03 9.93 12.12
C LEU A 59 -0.04 10.30 13.24
N GLN A 60 1.10 10.85 12.88
CA GLN A 60 2.14 11.28 13.81
C GLN A 60 2.58 12.72 13.49
N PRO A 61 1.75 13.73 13.86
CA PRO A 61 2.05 15.15 13.60
C PRO A 61 3.37 15.62 14.25
N ASP A 62 3.80 14.93 15.31
CA ASP A 62 5.07 15.21 16.01
C ASP A 62 6.30 14.65 15.29
N LEU A 63 6.13 13.99 14.14
CA LEU A 63 7.25 13.61 13.28
C LEU A 63 8.00 14.88 12.87
N ARG A 64 9.24 14.98 13.36
CA ARG A 64 10.14 16.13 13.10
C ARG A 64 10.55 16.24 11.63
N HIS A 65 10.26 15.21 10.84
CA HIS A 65 10.61 15.12 9.43
C HIS A 65 9.36 15.17 8.57
N ASP A 66 9.33 16.08 7.64
CA ASP A 66 8.43 16.05 6.51
C ASP A 66 9.01 15.07 5.50
N VAL A 67 8.48 13.84 5.50
CA VAL A 67 9.01 12.75 4.68
C VAL A 67 8.93 13.10 3.19
N GLY A 68 7.97 13.92 2.77
CA GLY A 68 7.85 14.40 1.38
C GLY A 68 8.90 15.45 1.01
N ARG A 69 9.36 16.26 1.98
CA ARG A 69 10.38 17.30 1.79
C ARG A 69 11.80 16.77 2.00
N ASP A 70 11.96 15.88 2.98
CA ASP A 70 13.28 15.44 3.46
C ASP A 70 13.86 14.25 2.68
N PHE A 71 13.21 13.85 1.58
CA PHE A 71 13.70 12.82 0.66
C PHE A 71 13.60 13.28 -0.79
N VAL A 72 14.57 12.89 -1.61
CA VAL A 72 14.59 13.18 -3.04
C VAL A 72 13.95 11.99 -3.79
N PRO A 73 12.82 12.18 -4.51
CA PRO A 73 12.24 11.15 -5.35
C PRO A 73 13.22 10.71 -6.45
N ILE A 74 13.37 9.40 -6.63
CA ILE A 74 14.21 8.82 -7.68
C ILE A 74 13.34 8.12 -8.71
N GLY A 75 12.50 7.18 -8.30
CA GLY A 75 11.62 6.51 -9.23
C GLY A 75 10.61 5.59 -8.55
N PHE A 76 9.51 5.42 -9.22
CA PHE A 76 8.46 4.50 -8.80
C PHE A 76 8.86 3.07 -9.16
N VAL A 77 8.70 2.14 -8.23
CA VAL A 77 9.04 0.74 -8.46
C VAL A 77 7.82 -0.03 -8.94
N GLY A 78 6.71 0.08 -8.23
CA GLY A 78 5.50 -0.63 -8.60
C GLY A 78 4.36 -0.42 -7.60
N GLU A 79 3.18 -0.78 -8.05
CA GLU A 79 1.94 -0.68 -7.27
C GLU A 79 1.38 -2.06 -6.93
N GLN A 80 0.78 -2.13 -5.76
CA GLN A 80 0.12 -3.32 -5.19
C GLN A 80 -1.34 -2.96 -4.91
N PRO A 81 -2.25 -3.23 -5.84
CA PRO A 81 -3.64 -2.81 -5.69
C PRO A 81 -4.34 -3.59 -4.59
N MET A 82 -5.23 -2.88 -3.88
CA MET A 82 -6.25 -3.54 -3.08
C MET A 82 -7.30 -4.14 -4.00
N VAL A 83 -7.92 -5.21 -3.56
CA VAL A 83 -9.07 -5.83 -4.23
C VAL A 83 -10.24 -5.97 -3.27
N ILE A 84 -11.43 -5.92 -3.82
CA ILE A 84 -12.67 -6.21 -3.13
C ILE A 84 -13.12 -7.60 -3.54
N ALA A 85 -13.10 -8.52 -2.59
CA ALA A 85 -13.54 -9.89 -2.83
C ALA A 85 -14.66 -10.27 -1.87
N THR A 86 -15.51 -11.19 -2.31
CA THR A 86 -16.66 -11.67 -1.53
C THR A 86 -16.65 -13.19 -1.43
N SER A 87 -17.29 -13.70 -0.38
CA SER A 87 -17.68 -15.11 -0.34
C SER A 87 -18.63 -15.41 -1.48
N PRO A 88 -18.45 -16.53 -2.20
CA PRO A 88 -19.40 -16.95 -3.25
C PRO A 88 -20.85 -17.08 -2.76
N SER A 89 -21.04 -17.34 -1.46
CA SER A 89 -22.36 -17.43 -0.83
C SER A 89 -23.14 -16.11 -0.84
N LEU A 90 -22.47 -14.96 -0.97
CA LEU A 90 -23.13 -13.65 -1.04
C LEU A 90 -23.86 -13.43 -2.36
N ARG A 91 -23.47 -14.16 -3.43
CA ARG A 91 -24.12 -14.15 -4.76
C ARG A 91 -24.21 -12.77 -5.38
N VAL A 92 -23.13 -11.98 -5.28
CA VAL A 92 -22.95 -10.71 -5.99
C VAL A 92 -21.80 -10.86 -6.98
N ASN A 93 -21.95 -10.27 -8.16
CA ASN A 93 -20.98 -10.40 -9.26
C ASN A 93 -20.38 -9.05 -9.70
N SER A 94 -20.81 -7.96 -9.06
CA SER A 94 -20.29 -6.62 -9.35
C SER A 94 -20.21 -5.75 -8.09
N LEU A 95 -19.38 -4.73 -8.16
CA LEU A 95 -19.28 -3.72 -7.09
C LEU A 95 -20.62 -3.00 -6.90
N SER A 96 -21.32 -2.70 -7.98
CA SER A 96 -22.63 -2.02 -7.92
C SER A 96 -23.67 -2.87 -7.18
N GLU A 97 -23.69 -4.20 -7.44
CA GLU A 97 -24.56 -5.12 -6.70
C GLU A 97 -24.22 -5.19 -5.22
N LEU A 98 -22.92 -5.23 -4.86
CA LEU A 98 -22.48 -5.19 -3.46
C LEU A 98 -22.95 -3.92 -2.77
N ILE A 99 -22.75 -2.75 -3.40
CA ILE A 99 -23.19 -1.46 -2.86
C ILE A 99 -24.69 -1.43 -2.64
N ALA A 100 -25.48 -1.87 -3.64
CA ALA A 100 -26.92 -1.91 -3.54
C ALA A 100 -27.42 -2.87 -2.44
N LEU A 101 -26.80 -4.06 -2.35
CA LEU A 101 -27.12 -5.05 -1.34
C LEU A 101 -26.81 -4.55 0.07
N SER A 102 -25.66 -3.89 0.27
CA SER A 102 -25.25 -3.35 1.58
C SER A 102 -26.22 -2.26 2.08
N LYS A 103 -26.71 -1.40 1.18
CA LYS A 103 -27.73 -0.39 1.50
C LYS A 103 -29.09 -1.00 1.86
N LYS A 104 -29.42 -2.15 1.23
CA LYS A 104 -30.67 -2.86 1.52
C LYS A 104 -30.58 -3.67 2.83
N ARG A 105 -29.41 -4.20 3.15
CA ARG A 105 -29.13 -5.02 4.34
C ARG A 105 -28.25 -4.24 5.31
N GLN A 106 -28.80 -3.16 5.86
CA GLN A 106 -28.05 -2.26 6.74
C GLN A 106 -27.46 -2.98 7.95
N GLY A 107 -26.13 -2.86 8.12
CA GLY A 107 -25.39 -3.47 9.21
C GLY A 107 -25.17 -4.98 9.13
N GLU A 108 -25.73 -5.70 8.14
CA GLU A 108 -25.63 -7.16 8.04
C GLU A 108 -24.41 -7.65 7.22
N ILE A 109 -23.83 -6.79 6.38
CA ILE A 109 -22.69 -7.17 5.54
C ILE A 109 -21.39 -6.84 6.26
N ASN A 110 -20.73 -7.89 6.76
CA ASN A 110 -19.46 -7.78 7.44
C ASN A 110 -18.29 -7.78 6.44
N CYS A 111 -17.41 -6.79 6.56
CA CYS A 111 -16.21 -6.65 5.74
C CYS A 111 -14.96 -6.85 6.59
N ALA A 112 -14.22 -7.91 6.29
CA ALA A 112 -12.94 -8.18 6.91
C ALA A 112 -11.87 -7.23 6.37
N VAL A 113 -11.10 -6.65 7.26
CA VAL A 113 -9.92 -5.84 6.94
C VAL A 113 -8.81 -6.11 7.94
N LEU A 114 -7.59 -5.77 7.59
CA LEU A 114 -6.49 -5.75 8.54
C LEU A 114 -6.72 -4.70 9.64
N GLN A 115 -5.81 -4.68 10.60
CA GLN A 115 -5.80 -3.75 11.72
C GLN A 115 -6.14 -2.31 11.32
N ARG A 116 -6.70 -1.59 12.27
CA ARG A 116 -7.08 -0.18 12.12
C ARG A 116 -5.94 0.68 11.56
N LEU A 117 -6.27 1.62 10.69
CA LEU A 117 -5.37 2.57 10.01
C LEU A 117 -4.35 1.91 9.04
N THR A 118 -4.52 0.62 8.74
CA THR A 118 -3.81 0.00 7.60
C THR A 118 -4.49 0.38 6.29
N LEU A 119 -3.79 0.19 5.17
CA LEU A 119 -4.36 0.50 3.86
C LEU A 119 -5.67 -0.26 3.56
N PRO A 120 -5.83 -1.57 3.87
CA PRO A 120 -7.13 -2.25 3.74
C PRO A 120 -8.25 -1.60 4.54
N HIS A 121 -7.98 -1.18 5.79
CA HIS A 121 -8.98 -0.48 6.59
C HIS A 121 -9.34 0.88 6.00
N LEU A 122 -8.37 1.65 5.53
CA LEU A 122 -8.60 2.94 4.89
C LEU A 122 -9.35 2.79 3.56
N ALA A 123 -9.09 1.70 2.82
CA ALA A 123 -9.76 1.39 1.57
C ALA A 123 -11.27 1.15 1.75
N VAL A 124 -11.67 0.42 2.81
CA VAL A 124 -13.11 0.26 3.09
C VAL A 124 -13.76 1.57 3.55
N GLU A 125 -13.07 2.38 4.34
CA GLU A 125 -13.61 3.70 4.75
C GLU A 125 -13.76 4.65 3.54
N LEU A 126 -12.81 4.61 2.60
CA LEU A 126 -12.90 5.34 1.34
C LEU A 126 -14.10 4.86 0.49
N LEU A 127 -14.24 3.54 0.33
CA LEU A 127 -15.37 2.93 -0.39
C LEU A 127 -16.71 3.34 0.23
N ARG A 128 -16.87 3.22 1.54
CA ARG A 128 -18.09 3.62 2.27
C ARG A 128 -18.41 5.10 2.07
N SER A 129 -17.39 5.95 2.19
CA SER A 129 -17.54 7.40 2.03
C SER A 129 -17.98 7.80 0.62
N ALA A 130 -17.43 7.14 -0.41
CA ALA A 130 -17.70 7.47 -1.80
C ALA A 130 -19.02 6.89 -2.32
N SER A 131 -19.42 5.71 -1.82
CA SER A 131 -20.60 4.98 -2.34
C SER A 131 -21.82 5.05 -1.43
N GLY A 132 -21.64 5.40 -0.16
CA GLY A 132 -22.66 5.22 0.87
C GLY A 132 -22.96 3.76 1.18
N ALA A 133 -22.06 2.82 0.85
CA ALA A 133 -22.22 1.42 1.20
C ALA A 133 -22.23 1.24 2.72
N ASP A 134 -23.16 0.44 3.22
CA ASP A 134 -23.26 0.11 4.64
C ASP A 134 -22.60 -1.25 4.89
N LEU A 135 -21.29 -1.18 5.18
CA LEU A 135 -20.44 -2.35 5.49
C LEU A 135 -20.01 -2.27 6.95
N THR A 136 -20.25 -3.33 7.72
CA THR A 136 -19.72 -3.44 9.08
C THR A 136 -18.27 -3.87 9.03
N VAL A 137 -17.36 -3.03 9.50
CA VAL A 137 -15.91 -3.28 9.45
C VAL A 137 -15.49 -4.20 10.59
N VAL A 138 -14.88 -5.34 10.26
CA VAL A 138 -14.33 -6.31 11.22
C VAL A 138 -12.81 -6.35 11.06
N ASN A 139 -12.09 -5.93 12.11
CA ASN A 139 -10.64 -5.86 12.10
C ASN A 139 -10.00 -7.18 12.51
N TYR A 140 -9.07 -7.66 11.70
CA TYR A 140 -8.33 -8.90 11.94
C TYR A 140 -6.83 -8.62 12.19
N PRO A 141 -6.17 -9.42 13.04
CA PRO A 141 -4.73 -9.28 13.28
C PRO A 141 -3.88 -9.70 12.07
N ALA A 142 -4.43 -10.56 11.21
CA ALA A 142 -3.78 -11.05 9.99
C ALA A 142 -4.82 -11.37 8.91
N THR A 143 -4.44 -11.23 7.64
CA THR A 143 -5.31 -11.55 6.48
C THR A 143 -5.82 -12.99 6.52
N SER A 144 -4.99 -13.96 6.92
CA SER A 144 -5.38 -15.38 7.01
C SER A 144 -6.57 -15.61 7.94
N ALA A 145 -6.67 -14.87 9.05
CA ALA A 145 -7.81 -14.97 9.97
C ALA A 145 -9.09 -14.45 9.31
N GLY A 146 -9.03 -13.30 8.61
CA GLY A 146 -10.16 -12.76 7.85
C GLY A 146 -10.60 -13.68 6.71
N LEU A 147 -9.63 -14.30 6.01
CA LEU A 147 -9.92 -15.27 4.95
C LEU A 147 -10.62 -16.53 5.47
N ASN A 148 -10.19 -17.05 6.60
CA ASN A 148 -10.85 -18.21 7.22
C ASN A 148 -12.30 -17.89 7.59
N ASP A 149 -12.57 -16.68 8.08
CA ASP A 149 -13.91 -16.25 8.42
C ASP A 149 -14.77 -15.94 7.18
N LEU A 150 -14.15 -15.47 6.10
CA LEU A 150 -14.81 -15.30 4.79
C LEU A 150 -15.25 -16.67 4.21
N LEU A 151 -14.38 -17.65 4.23
CA LEU A 151 -14.69 -19.01 3.77
C LEU A 151 -15.72 -19.69 4.68
N GLY A 152 -15.65 -19.42 5.98
CA GLY A 152 -16.62 -19.90 6.97
C GLY A 152 -17.96 -19.15 6.99
N GLY A 153 -18.13 -18.09 6.17
CA GLY A 153 -19.35 -17.30 6.05
C GLY A 153 -19.60 -16.33 7.21
N ARG A 154 -18.67 -16.18 8.16
CA ARG A 154 -18.77 -15.22 9.28
C ARG A 154 -18.63 -13.79 8.82
N VAL A 155 -17.84 -13.55 7.79
CA VAL A 155 -17.79 -12.28 7.06
C VAL A 155 -18.11 -12.53 5.59
N GLN A 156 -18.67 -11.55 4.90
CA GLN A 156 -19.15 -11.67 3.53
C GLN A 156 -18.23 -11.01 2.52
N VAL A 157 -17.46 -10.03 2.95
CA VAL A 157 -16.56 -9.22 2.11
C VAL A 157 -15.17 -9.19 2.73
N ILE A 158 -14.15 -9.11 1.93
CA ILE A 158 -12.78 -8.79 2.35
C ILE A 158 -12.19 -7.74 1.41
N ILE A 159 -11.49 -6.75 1.99
CA ILE A 159 -10.66 -5.80 1.24
C ILE A 159 -9.24 -5.97 1.72
N ASP A 160 -8.36 -6.40 0.81
CA ASP A 160 -6.93 -6.58 1.09
C ASP A 160 -6.10 -6.50 -0.21
N GLY A 161 -4.77 -6.54 -0.07
CA GLY A 161 -3.86 -6.59 -1.19
C GLY A 161 -4.06 -7.83 -2.07
N MET A 162 -3.99 -7.65 -3.37
CA MET A 162 -4.21 -8.74 -4.35
C MET A 162 -3.27 -9.93 -4.09
N ALA A 163 -2.01 -9.67 -3.72
CA ALA A 163 -1.04 -10.72 -3.38
C ALA A 163 -1.53 -11.63 -2.24
N SER A 164 -2.17 -11.04 -1.23
CA SER A 164 -2.65 -11.77 -0.06
C SER A 164 -3.82 -12.71 -0.40
N LEU A 165 -4.59 -12.40 -1.45
CA LEU A 165 -5.73 -13.17 -1.89
C LEU A 165 -5.43 -14.09 -3.09
N ALA A 166 -4.23 -14.02 -3.68
CA ALA A 166 -3.88 -14.68 -4.93
C ALA A 166 -4.20 -16.18 -4.94
N GLY A 167 -3.91 -16.88 -3.84
CA GLY A 167 -4.22 -18.31 -3.69
C GLY A 167 -5.72 -18.60 -3.73
N MET A 168 -6.55 -17.78 -3.09
CA MET A 168 -8.01 -17.95 -3.05
C MET A 168 -8.65 -17.56 -4.39
N ILE A 169 -8.10 -16.54 -5.05
CA ILE A 169 -8.54 -16.12 -6.39
C ILE A 169 -8.27 -17.25 -7.38
N LYS A 170 -7.07 -17.81 -7.36
CA LYS A 170 -6.68 -18.93 -8.25
C LYS A 170 -7.50 -20.20 -7.99
N ALA A 171 -7.86 -20.44 -6.74
CA ALA A 171 -8.69 -21.59 -6.35
C ALA A 171 -10.20 -21.37 -6.63
N GLY A 172 -10.62 -20.16 -7.06
CA GLY A 172 -12.04 -19.83 -7.23
C GLY A 172 -12.85 -19.83 -5.94
N SER A 173 -12.17 -19.74 -4.79
CA SER A 173 -12.80 -19.79 -3.45
C SER A 173 -13.40 -18.44 -3.02
N VAL A 174 -13.11 -17.38 -3.76
CA VAL A 174 -13.65 -16.03 -3.58
C VAL A 174 -14.06 -15.45 -4.92
N THR A 175 -15.04 -14.55 -4.91
CA THR A 175 -15.42 -13.76 -6.07
C THR A 175 -14.81 -12.39 -5.98
N VAL A 176 -13.88 -12.03 -6.88
CA VAL A 176 -13.28 -10.69 -6.93
C VAL A 176 -14.21 -9.78 -7.74
N LEU A 177 -14.67 -8.70 -7.13
CA LEU A 177 -15.63 -7.78 -7.76
C LEU A 177 -14.94 -6.62 -8.49
N ALA A 178 -13.87 -6.10 -7.94
CA ALA A 178 -13.11 -5.00 -8.51
C ALA A 178 -11.72 -4.89 -7.90
N THR A 179 -10.81 -4.30 -8.65
CA THR A 179 -9.51 -3.84 -8.14
C THR A 179 -9.56 -2.34 -7.85
N MET A 180 -8.83 -1.90 -6.83
CA MET A 180 -8.71 -0.48 -6.51
C MET A 180 -7.46 0.16 -7.14
N SER A 181 -6.97 -0.40 -8.24
CA SER A 181 -5.89 0.15 -9.05
C SER A 181 -6.34 1.37 -9.85
N THR A 182 -5.37 2.10 -10.41
CA THR A 182 -5.63 3.26 -11.28
C THR A 182 -6.14 2.85 -12.66
N GLN A 183 -5.77 1.65 -13.12
CA GLN A 183 -6.15 1.06 -14.41
C GLN A 183 -6.40 -0.43 -14.22
N ARG A 184 -7.07 -1.07 -15.17
CA ARG A 184 -7.20 -2.53 -15.18
C ARG A 184 -5.83 -3.19 -15.21
N LEU A 185 -5.71 -4.29 -14.49
CA LEU A 185 -4.45 -5.01 -14.36
C LEU A 185 -4.18 -5.83 -15.63
N PRO A 186 -2.95 -5.83 -16.17
CA PRO A 186 -2.63 -6.55 -17.40
C PRO A 186 -2.99 -8.04 -17.36
N ASN A 187 -2.77 -8.70 -16.22
CA ASN A 187 -3.05 -10.13 -16.04
C ASN A 187 -4.51 -10.41 -15.67
N PHE A 188 -5.34 -9.37 -15.49
CA PHE A 188 -6.76 -9.47 -15.15
C PHE A 188 -7.57 -8.41 -15.93
N PRO A 189 -7.55 -8.47 -17.28
CA PRO A 189 -8.16 -7.43 -18.12
C PRO A 189 -9.68 -7.34 -17.95
N ASP A 190 -10.32 -8.45 -17.57
CA ASP A 190 -11.76 -8.51 -17.35
C ASP A 190 -12.18 -8.02 -15.97
N LEU A 191 -11.24 -7.88 -15.02
CA LEU A 191 -11.53 -7.36 -13.69
C LEU A 191 -11.64 -5.84 -13.73
N PRO A 192 -12.84 -5.27 -13.45
CA PRO A 192 -13.01 -3.81 -13.46
C PRO A 192 -12.26 -3.13 -12.33
N THR A 193 -11.98 -1.86 -12.49
CA THR A 193 -11.52 -1.03 -11.39
C THR A 193 -12.69 -0.44 -10.62
N VAL A 194 -12.47 -0.14 -9.34
CA VAL A 194 -13.47 0.59 -8.54
C VAL A 194 -13.77 1.96 -9.16
N ALA A 195 -12.77 2.61 -9.77
CA ALA A 195 -12.92 3.91 -10.41
C ALA A 195 -13.89 3.91 -11.60
N GLU A 196 -14.13 2.77 -12.24
CA GLU A 196 -15.15 2.62 -13.31
C GLU A 196 -16.58 2.76 -12.76
N THR A 197 -16.80 2.42 -11.50
CA THR A 197 -18.10 2.59 -10.80
C THR A 197 -18.14 3.87 -9.96
N LEU A 198 -17.03 4.21 -9.32
CA LEU A 198 -16.87 5.32 -8.40
C LEU A 198 -15.65 6.15 -8.81
N PRO A 199 -15.81 7.15 -9.70
CA PRO A 199 -14.70 7.94 -10.19
C PRO A 199 -13.84 8.54 -9.08
N GLY A 200 -12.51 8.45 -9.22
CA GLY A 200 -11.54 8.97 -8.26
C GLY A 200 -11.26 8.06 -7.06
N VAL A 201 -11.99 6.96 -6.88
CA VAL A 201 -11.75 6.00 -5.78
C VAL A 201 -10.68 5.01 -6.20
N ARG A 202 -9.55 5.06 -5.51
CA ARG A 202 -8.43 4.12 -5.67
C ARG A 202 -7.77 3.85 -4.33
N ALA A 203 -7.23 2.66 -4.14
CA ALA A 203 -6.42 2.29 -2.98
C ALA A 203 -5.31 1.34 -3.43
N ILE A 204 -4.11 1.85 -3.50
CA ILE A 204 -2.92 1.10 -3.93
C ILE A 204 -1.82 1.22 -2.86
N GLY A 205 -1.26 0.09 -2.46
CA GLY A 205 0.07 0.08 -1.89
C GLY A 205 1.06 0.35 -3.01
N TRP A 206 2.14 1.08 -2.71
CA TRP A 206 3.18 1.34 -3.70
C TRP A 206 4.55 1.38 -3.05
N ASN A 207 5.53 1.09 -3.88
CA ASN A 207 6.93 1.15 -3.54
C ASN A 207 7.66 2.14 -4.45
N ALA A 208 8.59 2.88 -3.88
CA ALA A 208 9.40 3.85 -4.59
C ALA A 208 10.83 3.84 -4.09
N LEU A 209 11.75 4.26 -4.94
CA LEU A 209 13.13 4.51 -4.59
C LEU A 209 13.33 5.99 -4.34
N MET A 210 13.91 6.32 -3.19
CA MET A 210 14.17 7.67 -2.73
C MET A 210 15.64 7.83 -2.36
N GLY A 211 16.18 9.02 -2.57
CA GLY A 211 17.47 9.43 -2.06
C GLY A 211 17.36 10.20 -0.75
N PRO A 212 18.45 10.29 0.06
CA PRO A 212 18.50 11.20 1.20
C PRO A 212 18.39 12.66 0.78
N PRO A 213 18.06 13.58 1.71
CA PRO A 213 17.97 15.01 1.40
C PRO A 213 19.29 15.54 0.83
N GLY A 214 19.18 16.37 -0.20
CA GLY A 214 20.34 16.94 -0.88
C GLY A 214 20.99 16.01 -1.92
N THR A 215 20.38 14.87 -2.25
CA THR A 215 20.83 14.05 -3.38
C THR A 215 20.81 14.91 -4.65
N PRO A 216 21.96 15.08 -5.34
CA PRO A 216 22.01 15.89 -6.57
C PRO A 216 21.09 15.36 -7.66
N ASP A 217 20.45 16.27 -8.40
CA ASP A 217 19.51 15.92 -9.48
C ASP A 217 20.15 14.99 -10.51
N MET A 218 21.40 15.20 -10.84
CA MET A 218 22.16 14.32 -11.76
C MET A 218 22.23 12.87 -11.25
N ILE A 219 22.44 12.68 -9.95
CA ILE A 219 22.47 11.36 -9.33
C ILE A 219 21.06 10.75 -9.35
N ALA A 220 20.05 11.53 -8.95
CA ALA A 220 18.67 11.07 -8.94
C ALA A 220 18.20 10.63 -10.33
N HIS A 221 18.49 11.41 -11.38
CA HIS A 221 18.15 11.06 -12.75
C HIS A 221 18.91 9.81 -13.25
N ASN A 222 20.22 9.73 -13.00
CA ASN A 222 21.04 8.58 -13.42
C ASN A 222 20.52 7.28 -12.78
N VAL A 223 20.19 7.32 -11.49
CA VAL A 223 19.64 6.14 -10.79
C VAL A 223 18.23 5.83 -11.30
N SER A 224 17.40 6.84 -11.58
CA SER A 224 16.06 6.68 -12.15
C SER A 224 16.10 5.99 -13.51
N GLU A 225 17.01 6.40 -14.41
CA GLU A 225 17.19 5.75 -15.70
C GLU A 225 17.58 4.27 -15.55
N LYS A 226 18.55 3.97 -14.68
CA LYS A 226 18.96 2.59 -14.40
C LYS A 226 17.85 1.76 -13.77
N LEU A 227 17.05 2.35 -12.89
CA LEU A 227 15.86 1.71 -12.33
C LEU A 227 14.86 1.38 -13.45
N GLY A 228 14.58 2.31 -14.35
CA GLY A 228 13.71 2.08 -15.50
C GLY A 228 14.17 0.94 -16.39
N VAL A 229 15.49 0.88 -16.69
CA VAL A 229 16.09 -0.23 -17.45
C VAL A 229 15.91 -1.56 -16.71
N ALA A 230 16.17 -1.58 -15.41
CA ALA A 230 16.03 -2.80 -14.58
C ALA A 230 14.57 -3.27 -14.53
N LEU A 231 13.64 -2.37 -14.27
CA LEU A 231 12.20 -2.68 -14.22
C LEU A 231 11.61 -3.09 -15.58
N GLY A 232 12.26 -2.71 -16.66
CA GLY A 232 11.92 -3.12 -18.02
C GLY A 232 12.35 -4.55 -18.38
N GLN A 233 13.20 -5.20 -17.55
CA GLN A 233 13.66 -6.56 -17.83
C GLN A 233 12.50 -7.57 -17.70
N PRO A 234 12.28 -8.46 -18.69
CA PRO A 234 11.13 -9.37 -18.70
C PRO A 234 11.06 -10.29 -17.49
N ASP A 235 12.19 -10.81 -17.04
CA ASP A 235 12.28 -11.70 -15.88
C ASP A 235 11.94 -10.99 -14.57
N LEU A 236 12.36 -9.74 -14.40
CA LEU A 236 12.02 -8.94 -13.23
C LEU A 236 10.56 -8.54 -13.24
N LYS A 237 10.04 -8.13 -14.41
CA LYS A 237 8.62 -7.81 -14.58
C LYS A 237 7.74 -9.01 -14.24
N GLN A 238 8.06 -10.20 -14.74
CA GLN A 238 7.32 -11.42 -14.42
C GLN A 238 7.33 -11.72 -12.92
N ARG A 239 8.48 -11.59 -12.25
CA ARG A 239 8.58 -11.79 -10.80
C ARG A 239 7.75 -10.81 -10.01
N PHE A 240 7.69 -9.54 -10.41
CA PHE A 240 6.82 -8.56 -9.77
C PHE A 240 5.33 -8.91 -9.99
N GLU A 241 4.94 -9.30 -11.19
CA GLU A 241 3.58 -9.75 -11.50
C GLU A 241 3.17 -10.98 -10.68
N ASP A 242 4.08 -11.95 -10.51
CA ASP A 242 3.87 -13.14 -9.65
C ASP A 242 3.62 -12.74 -8.18
N LEU A 243 4.17 -11.61 -7.75
CA LEU A 243 3.95 -11.02 -6.44
C LEU A 243 2.77 -10.03 -6.41
N ALA A 244 1.95 -10.02 -7.46
CA ALA A 244 0.85 -9.06 -7.67
C ALA A 244 1.31 -7.60 -7.47
N THR A 245 2.54 -7.30 -7.90
CA THR A 245 3.12 -5.97 -7.95
C THR A 245 3.25 -5.57 -9.42
N PHE A 246 2.69 -4.43 -9.78
CA PHE A 246 2.64 -4.00 -11.17
C PHE A 246 3.59 -2.83 -11.39
N VAL A 247 4.59 -3.07 -12.24
CA VAL A 247 5.61 -2.07 -12.55
C VAL A 247 4.96 -0.93 -13.35
N ARG A 248 5.19 0.30 -12.87
CA ARG A 248 4.74 1.52 -13.54
C ARG A 248 5.84 2.58 -13.39
N PRO A 249 6.80 2.63 -14.32
CA PRO A 249 7.88 3.61 -14.24
C PRO A 249 7.37 5.04 -14.17
N MET A 250 7.96 5.84 -13.30
CA MET A 250 7.75 7.27 -13.19
C MET A 250 9.09 7.97 -13.05
N SER A 251 9.22 9.12 -13.68
CA SER A 251 10.31 10.06 -13.44
C SER A 251 10.28 10.61 -12.00
N PRO A 252 11.36 11.22 -11.51
CA PRO A 252 11.38 11.87 -10.21
C PRO A 252 10.25 12.89 -10.02
N THR A 253 9.97 13.69 -11.05
CA THR A 253 8.90 14.71 -11.02
C THR A 253 7.52 14.06 -10.93
N GLU A 254 7.24 13.08 -11.80
CA GLU A 254 5.96 12.35 -11.77
C GLU A 254 5.74 11.63 -10.44
N LEU A 255 6.78 11.06 -9.85
CA LEU A 255 6.72 10.43 -8.53
C LEU A 255 6.38 11.46 -7.43
N SER A 256 7.00 12.65 -7.49
CA SER A 256 6.70 13.73 -6.54
C SER A 256 5.24 14.16 -6.62
N ASP A 257 4.71 14.35 -7.83
CA ASP A 257 3.31 14.74 -8.06
C ASP A 257 2.35 13.62 -7.65
N PHE A 258 2.70 12.37 -7.92
CA PHE A 258 1.96 11.20 -7.49
C PHE A 258 1.85 11.12 -5.96
N ILE A 259 2.97 11.26 -5.22
CA ILE A 259 2.98 11.25 -3.75
C ILE A 259 2.08 12.35 -3.20
N ARG A 260 2.16 13.56 -3.76
CA ARG A 260 1.30 14.69 -3.36
C ARG A 260 -0.17 14.39 -3.59
N GLY A 261 -0.51 13.84 -4.74
CA GLY A 261 -1.88 13.39 -5.04
C GLY A 261 -2.39 12.30 -4.10
N GLU A 262 -1.53 11.38 -3.68
CA GLU A 262 -1.87 10.38 -2.67
C GLU A 262 -2.12 11.01 -1.29
N GLN A 263 -1.28 11.96 -0.86
CA GLN A 263 -1.48 12.68 0.40
C GLN A 263 -2.83 13.42 0.43
N GLU A 264 -3.17 14.12 -0.64
CA GLU A 264 -4.47 14.82 -0.75
C GLU A 264 -5.67 13.84 -0.75
N LEU A 265 -5.55 12.71 -1.44
CA LEU A 265 -6.60 11.67 -1.45
C LEU A 265 -6.86 11.12 -0.04
N TRP A 266 -5.78 10.78 0.67
CA TRP A 266 -5.89 10.08 1.95
C TRP A 266 -6.13 10.98 3.15
N LYS A 267 -5.79 12.27 3.08
CA LYS A 267 -5.95 13.23 4.17
C LYS A 267 -7.37 13.26 4.77
N PRO A 268 -8.45 13.43 3.98
CA PRO A 268 -9.81 13.42 4.53
C PRO A 268 -10.26 12.05 5.02
N VAL A 269 -9.76 10.96 4.44
CA VAL A 269 -10.08 9.59 4.86
C VAL A 269 -9.47 9.30 6.22
N LEU A 270 -8.18 9.63 6.38
CA LEU A 270 -7.44 9.46 7.63
C LEU A 270 -8.00 10.31 8.76
N ALA A 271 -8.39 11.56 8.48
CA ALA A 271 -9.02 12.42 9.47
C ALA A 271 -10.32 11.79 10.02
N ARG A 272 -11.17 11.24 9.15
CA ARG A 272 -12.41 10.55 9.55
C ARG A 272 -12.16 9.23 10.27
N ALA A 273 -11.21 8.43 9.80
CA ALA A 273 -10.88 7.14 10.39
C ALA A 273 -10.22 7.28 11.78
N ASN A 274 -9.50 8.39 12.01
CA ASN A 274 -8.86 8.67 13.31
C ASN A 274 -9.83 9.27 14.34
N ALA A 275 -10.91 9.90 13.91
CA ALA A 275 -11.92 10.50 14.78
C ALA A 275 -12.89 9.48 15.43
N LYS A 276 -12.90 8.24 14.94
CA LYS A 276 -13.69 7.09 15.46
C LYS A 276 -12.81 6.22 16.37
#